data_637cd3cc0c3a713135e79858bfb948be
#
_entry.id   637cd3cc0c3a713135e79858bfb948be
#
_cell.length_a   1.000
_cell.length_b   1.000
_cell.length_c   1.000
_cell.angle_alpha   90.00
_cell.angle_beta   90.00
_cell.angle_gamma   90.00
#
_symmetry.space_group_name_H-M   'P 1'
#
loop_
_entity.id
_entity.type
_entity.pdbx_description
1 polymer ?
#
loop_
_entity_poly.entity_id
_entity_poly.type
_entity_poly.pdbx_seq_one_letter_code
_entity_poly.pdbx_strand_id
1 'polypeptide(L)'
;MVALLSVVKANAQYNVDRLIMNGEVALHYDDYVLSIQYFNKVLALKPYLWLPWYDRAVAKFYLDDYIGSESDATKAIDLNPYIEQIFDLRAISRIRQEKYQDAVSDYDRAIRLNPSVSSFWVNRAICRMNLQEFDQ
;
A
#
# COMPACT_ATOMS: atom_id res chain seq x y z
N MET A 1 32.11 -18.09 17.50
CA MET A 1 31.41 -16.76 17.50
C MET A 1 30.71 -16.46 16.20
N VAL A 2 31.32 -16.65 15.03
CA VAL A 2 30.70 -16.42 13.72
C VAL A 2 29.48 -17.32 13.46
N ALA A 3 29.56 -18.62 13.78
CA ALA A 3 28.43 -19.56 13.62
C ALA A 3 27.21 -19.22 14.48
N LEU A 4 27.44 -18.75 15.72
CA LEU A 4 26.34 -18.33 16.61
C LEU A 4 25.62 -17.08 16.08
N LEU A 5 26.37 -16.12 15.55
CA LEU A 5 25.81 -14.92 14.93
C LEU A 5 25.01 -15.23 13.66
N SER A 6 25.42 -16.24 12.87
CA SER A 6 24.69 -16.67 11.68
C SER A 6 23.38 -17.35 12.03
N VAL A 7 23.35 -18.18 13.08
CA VAL A 7 22.12 -18.83 13.58
C VAL A 7 21.14 -17.81 14.15
N VAL A 8 21.61 -16.85 14.91
CA VAL A 8 20.75 -15.77 15.47
C VAL A 8 20.14 -14.93 14.35
N LYS A 9 20.93 -14.57 13.32
CA LYS A 9 20.42 -13.84 12.14
C LYS A 9 19.39 -14.67 11.35
N ALA A 10 19.65 -15.96 11.15
CA ALA A 10 18.72 -16.86 10.47
C ALA A 10 17.39 -16.99 11.24
N ASN A 11 17.44 -17.13 12.56
CA ASN A 11 16.24 -17.19 13.40
C ASN A 11 15.45 -15.87 13.38
N ALA A 12 16.13 -14.72 13.40
CA ALA A 12 15.50 -13.42 13.31
C ALA A 12 14.84 -13.22 11.94
N GLN A 13 15.49 -13.63 10.85
CA GLN A 13 14.91 -13.59 9.51
C GLN A 13 13.69 -14.52 9.39
N TYR A 14 13.78 -15.73 9.87
CA TYR A 14 12.67 -16.68 9.91
C TYR A 14 11.44 -16.12 10.64
N ASN A 15 11.66 -15.42 11.75
CA ASN A 15 10.57 -14.77 12.49
C ASN A 15 9.89 -13.65 11.69
N VAL A 16 10.65 -12.83 10.94
CA VAL A 16 10.07 -11.78 10.10
C VAL A 16 9.29 -12.36 8.94
N ASP A 17 9.84 -13.36 8.24
CA ASP A 17 9.17 -14.01 7.12
C ASP A 17 7.86 -14.67 7.57
N ARG A 18 7.85 -15.28 8.75
CA ARG A 18 6.64 -15.82 9.36
C ARG A 18 5.60 -14.75 9.71
N LEU A 19 6.04 -13.59 10.21
CA LEU A 19 5.14 -12.47 10.50
C LEU A 19 4.53 -11.92 9.20
N ILE A 20 5.31 -11.78 8.13
CA ILE A 20 4.81 -11.37 6.80
C ILE A 20 3.76 -12.36 6.32
N MET A 21 4.09 -13.65 6.30
CA MET A 21 3.16 -14.69 5.85
C MET A 21 1.85 -14.67 6.65
N ASN A 22 1.92 -14.54 7.97
CA ASN A 22 0.71 -14.47 8.82
C ASN A 22 -0.12 -13.21 8.52
N GLY A 23 0.54 -12.08 8.24
CA GLY A 23 -0.12 -10.84 7.83
C GLY A 23 -0.85 -10.97 6.49
N GLU A 24 -0.18 -11.59 5.50
CA GLU A 24 -0.75 -11.86 4.17
C GLU A 24 -1.91 -12.86 4.26
N VAL A 25 -1.80 -13.91 5.08
CA VAL A 25 -2.89 -14.87 5.32
C VAL A 25 -4.09 -14.17 5.94
N ALA A 26 -3.88 -13.36 6.97
CA ALA A 26 -4.95 -12.59 7.60
C ALA A 26 -5.62 -11.64 6.59
N LEU A 27 -4.84 -10.97 5.75
CA LEU A 27 -5.34 -10.11 4.68
C LEU A 27 -6.19 -10.89 3.66
N HIS A 28 -5.73 -12.08 3.27
CA HIS A 28 -6.45 -12.95 2.33
C HIS A 28 -7.81 -13.42 2.86
N TYR A 29 -7.92 -13.62 4.16
CA TYR A 29 -9.18 -14.01 4.82
C TYR A 29 -9.99 -12.81 5.38
N ASP A 30 -9.70 -11.60 4.91
CA ASP A 30 -10.38 -10.36 5.29
C ASP A 30 -10.29 -10.02 6.79
N ASP A 31 -9.35 -10.62 7.53
CA ASP A 31 -9.04 -10.22 8.90
C ASP A 31 -8.05 -9.05 8.90
N TYR A 32 -8.57 -7.87 8.50
CA TYR A 32 -7.77 -6.66 8.32
C TYR A 32 -7.13 -6.17 9.61
N VAL A 33 -7.82 -6.34 10.74
CA VAL A 33 -7.30 -5.93 12.05
C VAL A 33 -6.08 -6.79 12.43
N LEU A 34 -6.19 -8.10 12.28
CA LEU A 34 -5.09 -9.03 12.55
C LEU A 34 -3.93 -8.81 11.58
N SER A 35 -4.23 -8.60 10.30
CA SER A 35 -3.24 -8.27 9.27
C SER A 35 -2.41 -7.04 9.66
N ILE A 36 -3.06 -5.95 10.07
CA ILE A 36 -2.39 -4.73 10.54
C ILE A 36 -1.49 -5.02 11.75
N GLN A 37 -1.93 -5.83 12.69
CA GLN A 37 -1.12 -6.19 13.86
C GLN A 37 0.17 -6.91 13.47
N TYR A 38 0.12 -7.84 12.51
CA TYR A 38 1.30 -8.52 11.99
C TYR A 38 2.23 -7.54 11.24
N PHE A 39 1.70 -6.72 10.35
CA PHE A 39 2.53 -5.76 9.61
C PHE A 39 3.11 -4.67 10.51
N ASN A 40 2.45 -4.27 11.58
CA ASN A 40 3.03 -3.38 12.58
C ASN A 40 4.32 -3.99 13.19
N LYS A 41 4.31 -5.29 13.49
CA LYS A 41 5.50 -6.00 14.01
C LYS A 41 6.60 -6.09 12.97
N VAL A 42 6.24 -6.40 11.71
CA VAL A 42 7.19 -6.45 10.59
C VAL A 42 7.88 -5.11 10.39
N LEU A 43 7.08 -4.03 10.31
CA LEU A 43 7.58 -2.68 10.03
C LEU A 43 8.38 -2.07 11.19
N ALA A 44 8.14 -2.50 12.42
CA ALA A 44 8.99 -2.16 13.56
C ALA A 44 10.40 -2.77 13.44
N LEU A 45 10.52 -3.93 12.79
CA LEU A 45 11.79 -4.65 12.61
C LEU A 45 12.47 -4.29 11.27
N LYS A 46 11.70 -4.16 10.20
CA LYS A 46 12.18 -3.94 8.82
C LYS A 46 11.37 -2.85 8.09
N PRO A 47 11.52 -1.58 8.48
CA PRO A 47 10.75 -0.47 7.90
C PRO A 47 11.10 -0.15 6.44
N TYR A 48 12.18 -0.74 5.90
CA TYR A 48 12.65 -0.54 4.53
C TYR A 48 12.02 -1.49 3.50
N LEU A 49 11.16 -2.41 3.91
CA LEU A 49 10.41 -3.30 3.02
C LEU A 49 9.14 -2.57 2.54
N TRP A 50 9.02 -2.35 1.23
CA TRP A 50 7.87 -1.64 0.66
C TRP A 50 6.57 -2.44 0.74
N LEU A 51 6.63 -3.77 0.55
CA LEU A 51 5.44 -4.62 0.47
C LEU A 51 4.60 -4.63 1.76
N PRO A 52 5.18 -4.80 2.97
CA PRO A 52 4.42 -4.70 4.22
C PRO A 52 3.73 -3.33 4.43
N TRP A 53 4.30 -2.24 3.92
CA TRP A 53 3.62 -0.93 3.92
C TRP A 53 2.40 -0.95 3.00
N TYR A 54 2.55 -1.51 1.79
CA TYR A 54 1.45 -1.64 0.84
C TYR A 54 0.34 -2.55 1.39
N ASP A 55 0.66 -3.72 1.90
CA ASP A 55 -0.33 -4.66 2.44
C ASP A 55 -1.07 -4.08 3.64
N ARG A 56 -0.38 -3.34 4.52
CA ARG A 56 -1.02 -2.63 5.62
C ARG A 56 -1.91 -1.49 5.12
N ALA A 57 -1.52 -0.80 4.08
CA ALA A 57 -2.36 0.20 3.42
C ALA A 57 -3.65 -0.41 2.85
N VAL A 58 -3.56 -1.58 2.23
CA VAL A 58 -4.73 -2.34 1.75
C VAL A 58 -5.67 -2.67 2.91
N ALA A 59 -5.15 -3.23 4.00
CA ALA A 59 -5.95 -3.56 5.17
C ALA A 59 -6.65 -2.33 5.78
N LYS A 60 -5.93 -1.21 5.90
CA LYS A 60 -6.49 0.07 6.37
C LYS A 60 -7.60 0.59 5.45
N PHE A 61 -7.40 0.49 4.13
CA PHE A 61 -8.41 0.89 3.15
C PHE A 61 -9.75 0.16 3.37
N TYR A 62 -9.69 -1.16 3.56
CA TYR A 62 -10.88 -1.97 3.81
C TYR A 62 -11.53 -1.73 5.17
N LEU A 63 -10.82 -1.10 6.11
CA LEU A 63 -11.37 -0.62 7.39
C LEU A 63 -11.80 0.86 7.32
N ASP A 64 -11.94 1.43 6.12
CA ASP A 64 -12.29 2.83 5.88
C ASP A 64 -11.29 3.86 6.46
N ASP A 65 -10.10 3.43 6.88
CA ASP A 65 -8.99 4.32 7.26
C ASP A 65 -8.24 4.80 6.01
N TYR A 66 -8.89 5.66 5.24
CA TYR A 66 -8.33 6.17 3.98
C TYR A 66 -7.11 7.07 4.18
N ILE A 67 -7.05 7.79 5.29
CA ILE A 67 -5.89 8.63 5.65
C ILE A 67 -4.69 7.74 5.97
N GLY A 68 -4.88 6.72 6.79
CA GLY A 68 -3.83 5.77 7.13
C GLY A 68 -3.37 4.96 5.92
N SER A 69 -4.30 4.57 5.04
CA SER A 69 -4.00 3.90 3.77
C SER A 69 -3.15 4.78 2.84
N GLU A 70 -3.53 6.06 2.64
CA GLU A 70 -2.76 7.02 1.85
C GLU A 70 -1.34 7.19 2.40
N SER A 71 -1.21 7.30 3.72
CA SER A 71 0.09 7.45 4.41
C SER A 71 1.00 6.24 4.17
N ASP A 72 0.49 5.03 4.39
CA ASP A 72 1.26 3.79 4.19
C ASP A 72 1.59 3.55 2.71
N ALA A 73 0.66 3.81 1.79
CA ALA A 73 0.92 3.74 0.36
C ALA A 73 2.01 4.74 -0.07
N THR A 74 2.06 5.94 0.52
CA THR A 74 3.12 6.90 0.27
C THR A 74 4.48 6.36 0.71
N LYS A 75 4.56 5.73 1.89
CA LYS A 75 5.79 5.05 2.33
C LYS A 75 6.22 3.92 1.39
N ALA A 76 5.27 3.13 0.90
CA ALA A 76 5.55 2.08 -0.08
C ALA A 76 6.11 2.66 -1.39
N ILE A 77 5.55 3.77 -1.89
CA ILE A 77 6.03 4.47 -3.10
C ILE A 77 7.44 5.03 -2.89
N ASP A 78 7.72 5.65 -1.74
CA ASP A 78 9.05 6.19 -1.42
C ASP A 78 10.12 5.08 -1.47
N LEU A 79 9.77 3.86 -1.10
CA LEU A 79 10.66 2.70 -1.11
C LEU A 79 10.72 1.99 -2.48
N ASN A 80 9.61 1.95 -3.20
CA ASN A 80 9.53 1.36 -4.55
C ASN A 80 8.53 2.12 -5.44
N PRO A 81 9.01 3.09 -6.26
CA PRO A 81 8.16 3.93 -7.10
C PRO A 81 7.79 3.31 -8.46
N TYR A 82 7.99 2.00 -8.64
CA TYR A 82 7.81 1.32 -9.94
C TYR A 82 6.63 0.34 -9.96
N ILE A 83 5.80 0.33 -8.93
CA ILE A 83 4.66 -0.58 -8.78
C ILE A 83 3.36 0.22 -8.96
N GLU A 84 2.68 0.02 -10.07
CA GLU A 84 1.46 0.76 -10.43
C GLU A 84 0.31 0.56 -9.44
N GLN A 85 0.21 -0.63 -8.83
CA GLN A 85 -0.84 -0.95 -7.86
C GLN A 85 -0.77 -0.07 -6.60
N ILE A 86 0.42 0.39 -6.21
CA ILE A 86 0.55 1.26 -5.03
C ILE A 86 -0.03 2.64 -5.33
N PHE A 87 0.20 3.17 -6.54
CA PHE A 87 -0.40 4.43 -6.99
C PHE A 87 -1.91 4.32 -7.11
N ASP A 88 -2.44 3.19 -7.63
CA ASP A 88 -3.88 2.95 -7.67
C ASP A 88 -4.50 2.95 -6.28
N LEU A 89 -3.93 2.20 -5.33
CA LEU A 89 -4.40 2.17 -3.94
C LEU A 89 -4.40 3.58 -3.30
N ARG A 90 -3.33 4.35 -3.51
CA ARG A 90 -3.26 5.72 -3.00
C ARG A 90 -4.29 6.63 -3.66
N ALA A 91 -4.49 6.49 -4.98
CA ALA A 91 -5.49 7.23 -5.71
C ALA A 91 -6.92 6.95 -5.23
N ILE A 92 -7.30 5.68 -5.06
CA ILE A 92 -8.63 5.35 -4.53
C ILE A 92 -8.82 5.81 -3.09
N SER A 93 -7.78 5.76 -2.26
CA SER A 93 -7.81 6.32 -0.90
C SER A 93 -8.00 7.84 -0.91
N ARG A 94 -7.42 8.54 -1.88
CA ARG A 94 -7.58 9.99 -2.12
C ARG A 94 -8.97 10.35 -2.64
N ILE A 95 -9.52 9.53 -3.54
CA ILE A 95 -10.91 9.69 -4.01
C ILE A 95 -11.89 9.62 -2.86
N ARG A 96 -11.71 8.68 -1.92
CA ARG A 96 -12.56 8.55 -0.72
C ARG A 96 -12.46 9.76 0.21
N GLN A 97 -11.41 10.57 0.07
CA GLN A 97 -11.19 11.83 0.79
C GLN A 97 -11.53 13.06 -0.07
N GLU A 98 -12.11 12.86 -1.26
CA GLU A 98 -12.43 13.93 -2.25
C GLU A 98 -11.20 14.70 -2.76
N LYS A 99 -10.00 14.13 -2.60
CA LYS A 99 -8.74 14.69 -3.10
C LYS A 99 -8.52 14.32 -4.58
N TYR A 100 -9.43 14.75 -5.44
CA TYR A 100 -9.48 14.32 -6.85
C TYR A 100 -8.25 14.72 -7.65
N GLN A 101 -7.69 15.94 -7.43
CA GLN A 101 -6.50 16.39 -8.15
C GLN A 101 -5.27 15.53 -7.83
N ASP A 102 -5.11 15.15 -6.57
CA ASP A 102 -4.01 14.27 -6.15
C ASP A 102 -4.20 12.84 -6.69
N ALA A 103 -5.44 12.37 -6.75
CA ALA A 103 -5.78 11.08 -7.38
C ALA A 103 -5.47 11.06 -8.88
N VAL A 104 -5.76 12.15 -9.61
CA VAL A 104 -5.38 12.29 -11.03
C VAL A 104 -3.87 12.14 -11.21
N SER A 105 -3.08 12.78 -10.35
CA SER A 105 -1.61 12.70 -10.39
C SER A 105 -1.11 11.27 -10.18
N ASP A 106 -1.73 10.52 -9.27
CA ASP A 106 -1.41 9.12 -9.04
C ASP A 106 -1.77 8.23 -10.24
N TYR A 107 -2.95 8.43 -10.85
CA TYR A 107 -3.32 7.71 -12.06
C TYR A 107 -2.45 8.07 -13.26
N ASP A 108 -1.99 9.31 -13.38
CA ASP A 108 -1.02 9.68 -14.41
C ASP A 108 0.28 8.88 -14.24
N ARG A 109 0.70 8.62 -13.01
CA ARG A 109 1.88 7.79 -12.72
C ARG A 109 1.60 6.31 -12.97
N ALA A 110 0.46 5.78 -12.51
CA ALA A 110 0.07 4.38 -12.72
C ALA A 110 -0.04 4.05 -14.22
N ILE A 111 -0.64 4.93 -15.01
CA ILE A 111 -0.76 4.78 -16.47
C ILE A 111 0.61 4.78 -17.16
N ARG A 112 1.54 5.64 -16.73
CA ARG A 112 2.91 5.62 -17.27
C ARG A 112 3.63 4.32 -16.98
N LEU A 113 3.38 3.70 -15.82
CA LEU A 113 3.99 2.42 -15.44
C LEU A 113 3.34 1.25 -16.18
N ASN A 114 2.01 1.26 -16.31
CA ASN A 114 1.26 0.22 -17.00
C ASN A 114 0.05 0.80 -17.74
N PRO A 115 0.22 1.19 -19.02
CA PRO A 115 -0.85 1.81 -19.81
C PRO A 115 -1.97 0.84 -20.23
N SER A 116 -1.79 -0.47 -20.04
CA SER A 116 -2.76 -1.49 -20.46
C SER A 116 -3.91 -1.70 -19.46
N VAL A 117 -3.82 -1.14 -18.25
CA VAL A 117 -4.84 -1.28 -17.22
C VAL A 117 -5.96 -0.25 -17.45
N SER A 118 -7.08 -0.70 -18.03
CA SER A 118 -8.20 0.15 -18.42
C SER A 118 -8.82 0.93 -17.24
N SER A 119 -8.84 0.30 -16.04
CA SER A 119 -9.42 0.93 -14.85
C SER A 119 -8.72 2.23 -14.45
N PHE A 120 -7.41 2.35 -14.67
CA PHE A 120 -6.68 3.58 -14.36
C PHE A 120 -7.16 4.77 -15.21
N TRP A 121 -7.41 4.53 -16.50
CA TRP A 121 -7.93 5.55 -17.42
C TRP A 121 -9.36 5.99 -17.05
N VAL A 122 -10.21 5.01 -16.73
CA VAL A 122 -11.60 5.26 -16.32
C VAL A 122 -11.62 6.04 -15.00
N ASN A 123 -10.90 5.60 -13.99
CA ASN A 123 -10.89 6.24 -12.68
C ASN A 123 -10.31 7.67 -12.75
N ARG A 124 -9.27 7.88 -13.57
CA ARG A 124 -8.73 9.21 -13.82
C ARG A 124 -9.77 10.14 -14.49
N ALA A 125 -10.51 9.62 -15.46
CA ALA A 125 -11.57 10.39 -16.12
C ALA A 125 -12.68 10.79 -15.12
N ILE A 126 -13.10 9.86 -14.26
CA ILE A 126 -14.08 10.14 -13.20
C ILE A 126 -13.57 11.24 -12.25
N CYS A 127 -12.29 11.19 -11.84
CA CYS A 127 -11.71 12.25 -11.01
C CYS A 127 -11.75 13.62 -11.69
N ARG A 128 -11.44 13.68 -13.01
CA ARG A 128 -11.48 14.92 -13.78
C ARG A 128 -12.90 15.47 -13.93
N MET A 129 -13.90 14.60 -14.08
CA MET A 129 -15.30 15.01 -14.11
C MET A 129 -15.74 15.63 -12.79
N ASN A 130 -15.38 15.02 -11.67
CA ASN A 130 -15.67 15.57 -10.33
C ASN A 130 -15.02 16.97 -10.15
N LEU A 131 -13.78 17.16 -10.59
CA LEU A 131 -13.11 18.46 -10.52
C LEU A 131 -13.85 19.54 -11.33
N GLN A 132 -14.41 19.21 -12.51
CA GLN A 132 -15.17 20.16 -13.32
C GLN A 132 -16.51 20.57 -12.70
N GLU A 133 -17.14 19.69 -11.94
CA GLU A 133 -18.40 19.98 -11.23
C GLU A 133 -18.20 20.93 -10.04
N PHE A 134 -17.01 20.94 -9.42
CA PHE A 134 -16.69 21.83 -8.30
C PHE A 134 -16.22 23.23 -8.73
N ASP A 135 -15.79 23.40 -9.99
CA ASP A 135 -15.34 24.68 -10.55
C ASP A 135 -16.47 25.53 -11.15
N GLN A 136 -17.74 25.07 -11.07
CA GLN A 136 -18.97 25.78 -11.50
C GLN A 136 -19.77 26.31 -10.30
#